data_448adf6f7d134dc34065caab04a49e0e
#
_entry.id   448adf6f7d134dc34065caab04a49e0e
#
_cell.length_a   1.000
_cell.length_b   1.000
_cell.length_c   1.000
_cell.angle_alpha   90.00
_cell.angle_beta   90.00
_cell.angle_gamma   90.00
#
_symmetry.space_group_name_H-M   'P 1'
#
loop_
_entity.id
_entity.type
_entity.pdbx_description
1 polymer ?
#
loop_
_entity_poly.entity_id
_entity_poly.type
_entity_poly.pdbx_seq_one_letter_code
_entity_poly.pdbx_strand_id
1 'polypeptide(L)'
;MKTPGAADGASPARPGNVLCAGPARRERRRTMERLQQFTQLLCGSFDNAAQFRQMQAKGEASFPFARHVNTPCNEKIRGLPQGFDGVFVVEESYYTVNGRTHASPHLFLFTQQGENIKLTSYDLPQGCGKAGFTFETMGEVAFGDLSPSKKFTPAVYTCRGGVWEGGSTSMFTPALKFTLFERFSSEGLEVSETMEMNGKRTFGYDVPILYRRTEDTAQA
;
A
#
# COMPACT_ATOMS: atom_id res chain seq x y z
N MET A 1 -24.04 59.63 57.19
CA MET A 1 -22.73 60.11 56.66
C MET A 1 -21.95 58.94 56.22
N LYS A 2 -21.62 58.86 54.94
CA LYS A 2 -20.56 58.15 54.24
C LYS A 2 -20.25 56.70 54.62
N THR A 3 -20.64 55.81 53.75
CA THR A 3 -20.00 54.53 53.41
C THR A 3 -18.73 54.77 52.59
N PRO A 4 -17.75 53.86 52.65
CA PRO A 4 -17.00 53.39 51.48
C PRO A 4 -16.95 51.88 51.50
N GLY A 5 -17.14 51.15 50.42
CA GLY A 5 -16.34 51.09 49.22
C GLY A 5 -15.84 49.67 49.12
N ALA A 6 -16.55 48.86 48.30
CA ALA A 6 -16.18 47.45 48.00
C ALA A 6 -14.86 47.45 47.17
N ALA A 7 -13.92 46.55 47.52
CA ALA A 7 -12.75 46.24 46.73
C ALA A 7 -12.99 44.95 45.96
N ASP A 8 -12.90 45.08 44.63
CA ASP A 8 -12.89 43.99 43.66
C ASP A 8 -11.71 43.05 43.89
N GLY A 9 -11.99 41.80 44.17
CA GLY A 9 -11.02 40.71 44.19
C GLY A 9 -10.96 40.02 42.84
N ALA A 10 -10.04 40.42 41.98
CA ALA A 10 -9.74 39.69 40.75
C ALA A 10 -9.10 38.34 41.07
N SER A 11 -9.78 37.25 40.74
CA SER A 11 -9.27 35.90 40.87
C SER A 11 -8.23 35.66 39.76
N PRO A 12 -7.03 35.11 40.06
CA PRO A 12 -6.06 34.80 39.00
C PRO A 12 -6.53 33.65 38.16
N ALA A 13 -6.46 33.84 36.82
CA ALA A 13 -6.73 32.79 35.82
C ALA A 13 -5.74 31.62 36.04
N ARG A 14 -6.32 30.41 36.15
CA ARG A 14 -5.53 29.17 36.22
C ARG A 14 -4.83 28.95 34.89
N PRO A 15 -3.51 28.64 34.86
CA PRO A 15 -2.84 28.27 33.61
C PRO A 15 -3.44 26.98 33.08
N GLY A 16 -3.81 27.00 31.80
CA GLY A 16 -4.34 25.85 31.08
C GLY A 16 -3.35 24.68 31.13
N ASN A 17 -3.86 23.55 31.59
CA ASN A 17 -3.11 22.28 31.64
C ASN A 17 -2.85 21.82 30.21
N VAL A 18 -1.69 22.18 29.65
CA VAL A 18 -1.17 21.56 28.41
C VAL A 18 -0.76 20.15 28.79
N LEU A 19 -1.68 19.21 28.57
CA LEU A 19 -1.40 17.77 28.71
C LEU A 19 -0.33 17.41 27.68
N CYS A 20 0.93 17.38 28.10
CA CYS A 20 2.02 16.79 27.32
C CYS A 20 1.67 15.34 27.04
N ALA A 21 1.43 15.00 25.78
CA ALA A 21 1.18 13.63 25.36
C ALA A 21 2.37 12.76 25.80
N GLY A 22 2.09 11.73 26.61
CA GLY A 22 3.11 10.79 27.10
C GLY A 22 3.86 10.08 25.95
N PRO A 23 5.03 9.51 26.22
CA PRO A 23 5.91 8.91 25.21
C PRO A 23 5.18 7.88 24.32
N ALA A 24 4.33 7.04 24.87
CA ALA A 24 3.54 6.06 24.11
C ALA A 24 2.55 6.70 23.12
N ARG A 25 1.98 7.87 23.47
CA ARG A 25 1.08 8.59 22.57
C ARG A 25 1.83 9.28 21.43
N ARG A 26 3.05 9.75 21.69
CA ARG A 26 3.93 10.32 20.65
C ARG A 26 4.43 9.24 19.70
N GLU A 27 4.73 8.06 20.22
CA GLU A 27 5.16 6.92 19.42
C GLU A 27 4.05 6.40 18.51
N ARG A 28 2.84 6.22 19.03
CA ARG A 28 1.65 5.88 18.22
C ARG A 28 1.39 6.90 17.11
N ARG A 29 1.52 8.18 17.40
CA ARG A 29 1.35 9.23 16.40
C ARG A 29 2.38 9.13 15.29
N ARG A 30 3.66 8.94 15.61
CA ARG A 30 4.75 8.73 14.64
C ARG A 30 4.50 7.49 13.77
N THR A 31 4.03 6.41 14.38
CA THR A 31 3.66 5.17 13.71
C THR A 31 2.58 5.42 12.67
N MET A 32 1.47 6.06 13.05
CA MET A 32 0.38 6.37 12.13
C MET A 32 0.83 7.31 11.00
N GLU A 33 1.65 8.33 11.30
CA GLU A 33 2.18 9.27 10.31
C GLU A 33 3.04 8.55 9.26
N ARG A 34 3.85 7.56 9.66
CA ARG A 34 4.74 6.80 8.77
C ARG A 34 3.96 5.86 7.85
N LEU A 35 3.01 5.10 8.38
CA LEU A 35 2.13 4.25 7.57
C LEU A 35 1.28 5.08 6.62
N GLN A 36 0.80 6.24 7.06
CA GLN A 36 0.05 7.17 6.22
C GLN A 36 0.92 7.72 5.07
N GLN A 37 2.16 8.13 5.32
CA GLN A 37 3.09 8.55 4.26
C GLN A 37 3.35 7.42 3.25
N PHE A 38 3.59 6.20 3.75
CA PHE A 38 3.79 5.03 2.92
C PHE A 38 2.59 4.81 1.98
N THR A 39 1.39 4.76 2.54
CA THR A 39 0.17 4.52 1.75
C THR A 39 -0.16 5.66 0.80
N GLN A 40 0.09 6.92 1.16
CA GLN A 40 -0.07 8.06 0.25
C GLN A 40 0.83 7.98 -0.98
N LEU A 41 2.04 7.45 -0.83
CA LEU A 41 2.97 7.26 -1.95
C LEU A 41 2.63 6.03 -2.79
N LEU A 42 2.19 4.94 -2.16
CA LEU A 42 1.88 3.68 -2.83
C LEU A 42 0.50 3.66 -3.48
N CYS A 43 -0.50 4.29 -2.87
CA CYS A 43 -1.88 4.25 -3.35
C CYS A 43 -2.15 5.29 -4.45
N GLY A 44 -3.01 4.90 -5.39
CA GLY A 44 -3.40 5.67 -6.59
C GLY A 44 -3.21 4.86 -7.86
N SER A 45 -3.34 5.52 -8.98
CA SER A 45 -3.21 4.94 -10.31
C SER A 45 -1.85 5.24 -10.91
N PHE A 46 -1.26 4.25 -11.57
CA PHE A 46 0.06 4.33 -12.17
C PHE A 46 0.09 3.60 -13.50
N ASP A 47 0.92 4.07 -14.44
CA ASP A 47 1.26 3.33 -15.66
C ASP A 47 2.74 3.47 -16.01
N ASN A 48 3.19 2.62 -16.94
CA ASN A 48 4.55 2.64 -17.48
C ASN A 48 4.62 3.20 -18.91
N ALA A 49 3.68 4.02 -19.33
CA ALA A 49 3.55 4.46 -20.74
C ALA A 49 4.84 5.04 -21.32
N ALA A 50 5.62 5.78 -20.53
CA ALA A 50 6.89 6.34 -20.97
C ALA A 50 7.92 5.25 -21.26
N GLN A 51 8.10 4.31 -20.32
CA GLN A 51 9.01 3.17 -20.48
C GLN A 51 8.55 2.25 -21.61
N PHE A 52 7.25 1.96 -21.70
CA PHE A 52 6.69 1.13 -22.76
C PHE A 52 7.05 1.67 -24.16
N ARG A 53 6.84 2.99 -24.39
CA ARG A 53 7.21 3.61 -25.67
C ARG A 53 8.71 3.47 -25.99
N GLN A 54 9.57 3.62 -24.97
CA GLN A 54 11.02 3.45 -25.14
C GLN A 54 11.39 2.01 -25.50
N MET A 55 10.76 1.03 -24.86
CA MET A 55 11.00 -0.40 -25.11
C MET A 55 10.52 -0.80 -26.52
N GLN A 56 9.34 -0.32 -26.94
CA GLN A 56 8.85 -0.53 -28.30
C GLN A 56 9.79 0.07 -29.34
N ALA A 57 10.31 1.27 -29.11
CA ALA A 57 11.29 1.91 -30.01
C ALA A 57 12.62 1.14 -30.11
N LYS A 58 12.98 0.35 -29.10
CA LYS A 58 14.13 -0.57 -29.09
C LYS A 58 13.84 -1.94 -29.72
N GLY A 59 12.61 -2.18 -30.14
CA GLY A 59 12.19 -3.48 -30.69
C GLY A 59 11.81 -4.54 -29.67
N GLU A 60 11.68 -4.17 -28.39
CA GLU A 60 11.31 -5.07 -27.28
C GLU A 60 9.78 -5.31 -27.25
N ALA A 61 9.25 -5.95 -28.30
CA ALA A 61 7.82 -6.15 -28.49
C ALA A 61 7.12 -6.97 -27.38
N SER A 62 7.89 -7.77 -26.65
CA SER A 62 7.39 -8.58 -25.50
C SER A 62 7.29 -7.81 -24.21
N PHE A 63 7.82 -6.58 -24.14
CA PHE A 63 7.72 -5.76 -22.94
C PHE A 63 6.27 -5.24 -22.77
N PRO A 64 5.67 -5.33 -21.58
CA PRO A 64 4.26 -5.02 -21.41
C PRO A 64 3.98 -3.52 -21.33
N PHE A 65 2.82 -3.11 -21.81
CA PHE A 65 2.16 -1.95 -21.21
C PHE A 65 1.53 -2.39 -19.89
N ALA A 66 1.91 -1.73 -18.82
CA ALA A 66 1.47 -2.11 -17.47
C ALA A 66 0.74 -0.96 -16.77
N ARG A 67 -0.34 -1.30 -16.07
CA ARG A 67 -1.06 -0.40 -15.15
C ARG A 67 -1.10 -1.02 -13.77
N HIS A 68 -1.01 -0.17 -12.75
CA HIS A 68 -1.05 -0.53 -11.36
C HIS A 68 -2.01 0.41 -10.62
N VAL A 69 -3.00 -0.13 -9.94
CA VAL A 69 -3.97 0.65 -9.17
C VAL A 69 -4.01 0.09 -7.75
N ASN A 70 -3.70 0.95 -6.79
CA ASN A 70 -3.71 0.63 -5.36
C ASN A 70 -4.76 1.46 -4.66
N THR A 71 -5.80 0.83 -4.12
CA THR A 71 -6.91 1.52 -3.46
C THR A 71 -7.05 1.05 -2.02
N PRO A 72 -6.93 1.95 -1.00
CA PRO A 72 -7.23 1.60 0.38
C PRO A 72 -8.69 1.17 0.51
N CYS A 73 -8.94 0.11 1.30
CA CYS A 73 -10.27 -0.50 1.38
C CYS A 73 -10.74 -0.84 2.80
N ASN A 74 -10.20 -0.20 3.84
CA ASN A 74 -10.63 -0.43 5.22
C ASN A 74 -12.14 -0.19 5.42
N GLU A 75 -12.72 0.76 4.70
CA GLU A 75 -14.16 1.08 4.75
C GLU A 75 -15.06 -0.05 4.25
N LYS A 76 -14.51 -0.97 3.45
CA LYS A 76 -15.23 -2.17 2.99
C LYS A 76 -15.06 -3.36 3.94
N ILE A 77 -14.32 -3.21 5.05
CA ILE A 77 -14.05 -4.30 6.00
C ILE A 77 -14.76 -4.01 7.33
N ARG A 78 -15.80 -4.80 7.61
CA ARG A 78 -16.58 -4.70 8.84
C ARG A 78 -15.89 -5.43 9.99
N GLY A 79 -16.08 -4.93 11.20
CA GLY A 79 -15.59 -5.58 12.42
C GLY A 79 -14.08 -5.48 12.61
N LEU A 80 -13.43 -4.49 12.04
CA LEU A 80 -12.05 -4.17 12.40
C LEU A 80 -11.92 -3.91 13.89
N PRO A 81 -10.89 -4.45 14.58
CA PRO A 81 -10.68 -4.24 16.01
C PRO A 81 -10.60 -2.75 16.36
N GLN A 82 -11.06 -2.38 17.56
CA GLN A 82 -10.89 -1.02 18.06
C GLN A 82 -9.40 -0.66 18.12
N GLY A 83 -9.04 0.46 17.49
CA GLY A 83 -7.65 0.92 17.40
C GLY A 83 -6.81 0.14 16.38
N PHE A 84 -7.45 -0.53 15.44
CA PHE A 84 -6.76 -1.13 14.29
C PHE A 84 -5.93 -0.06 13.57
N ASP A 85 -4.65 -0.35 13.39
CA ASP A 85 -3.65 0.58 12.85
C ASP A 85 -3.04 0.12 11.52
N GLY A 86 -3.68 -0.86 10.86
CA GLY A 86 -3.32 -1.34 9.53
C GLY A 86 -4.12 -0.67 8.42
N VAL A 87 -3.61 -0.77 7.19
CA VAL A 87 -4.31 -0.35 5.98
C VAL A 87 -4.43 -1.53 5.03
N PHE A 88 -5.67 -1.95 4.76
CA PHE A 88 -5.95 -2.88 3.68
C PHE A 88 -5.99 -2.13 2.35
N VAL A 89 -5.42 -2.74 1.34
CA VAL A 89 -5.33 -2.20 -0.03
C VAL A 89 -5.72 -3.29 -1.02
N VAL A 90 -6.63 -2.96 -1.92
CA VAL A 90 -6.83 -3.72 -3.15
C VAL A 90 -5.79 -3.24 -4.15
N GLU A 91 -4.94 -4.15 -4.60
CA GLU A 91 -4.02 -3.92 -5.70
C GLU A 91 -4.58 -4.55 -6.98
N GLU A 92 -4.58 -3.77 -8.05
CA GLU A 92 -5.00 -4.18 -9.37
C GLU A 92 -3.84 -3.98 -10.34
N SER A 93 -3.16 -5.07 -10.71
CA SER A 93 -2.07 -5.04 -11.68
C SER A 93 -2.55 -5.56 -13.03
N TYR A 94 -2.29 -4.81 -14.10
CA TYR A 94 -2.69 -5.13 -15.46
C TYR A 94 -1.47 -5.11 -16.38
N TYR A 95 -1.27 -6.20 -17.12
CA TYR A 95 -0.16 -6.35 -18.05
C TYR A 95 -0.73 -6.63 -19.45
N THR A 96 -0.46 -5.74 -20.40
CA THR A 96 -0.92 -5.88 -21.79
C THR A 96 0.26 -6.16 -22.70
N VAL A 97 0.24 -7.32 -23.35
CA VAL A 97 1.23 -7.73 -24.36
C VAL A 97 0.47 -8.18 -25.60
N ASN A 98 0.85 -7.69 -26.77
CA ASN A 98 0.21 -8.04 -28.05
C ASN A 98 -1.32 -7.91 -28.04
N GLY A 99 -1.85 -6.84 -27.40
CA GLY A 99 -3.28 -6.57 -27.31
C GLY A 99 -4.05 -7.46 -26.34
N ARG A 100 -3.38 -8.36 -25.61
CA ARG A 100 -4.00 -9.18 -24.58
C ARG A 100 -3.63 -8.68 -23.20
N THR A 101 -4.63 -8.37 -22.37
CA THR A 101 -4.46 -7.94 -20.99
C THR A 101 -4.62 -9.09 -20.02
N HIS A 102 -3.67 -9.26 -19.14
CA HIS A 102 -3.73 -10.14 -17.98
C HIS A 102 -3.89 -9.30 -16.72
N ALA A 103 -4.85 -9.63 -15.87
CA ALA A 103 -5.06 -9.00 -14.57
C ALA A 103 -4.53 -9.89 -13.44
N SER A 104 -3.86 -9.29 -12.49
CA SER A 104 -3.35 -9.95 -11.26
C SER A 104 -3.73 -9.13 -10.03
N PRO A 105 -4.96 -9.27 -9.53
CA PRO A 105 -5.39 -8.55 -8.35
C PRO A 105 -4.94 -9.21 -7.06
N HIS A 106 -4.72 -8.39 -6.04
CA HIS A 106 -4.33 -8.81 -4.69
C HIS A 106 -5.08 -8.02 -3.62
N LEU A 107 -5.23 -8.64 -2.44
CA LEU A 107 -5.64 -7.97 -1.22
C LEU A 107 -4.45 -7.97 -0.26
N PHE A 108 -3.97 -6.79 0.09
CA PHE A 108 -2.83 -6.60 0.97
C PHE A 108 -3.23 -5.92 2.28
N LEU A 109 -2.54 -6.27 3.34
CA LEU A 109 -2.56 -5.53 4.60
C LEU A 109 -1.17 -4.95 4.84
N PHE A 110 -1.10 -3.64 4.99
CA PHE A 110 0.09 -2.93 5.44
C PHE A 110 -0.02 -2.60 6.92
N THR A 111 1.02 -2.97 7.68
CA THR A 111 1.13 -2.66 9.11
C THR A 111 2.51 -2.11 9.42
N GLN A 112 2.61 -1.28 10.44
CA GLN A 112 3.92 -0.82 10.90
C GLN A 112 4.59 -1.88 11.76
N GLN A 113 5.90 -2.08 11.54
CA GLN A 113 6.76 -2.96 12.31
C GLN A 113 8.06 -2.20 12.69
N GLY A 114 8.06 -1.54 13.84
CA GLY A 114 9.14 -0.62 14.22
C GLY A 114 9.26 0.54 13.23
N GLU A 115 10.43 0.74 12.65
CA GLU A 115 10.67 1.76 11.62
C GLU A 115 10.25 1.32 10.20
N ASN A 116 9.85 0.07 10.02
CA ASN A 116 9.53 -0.53 8.75
C ASN A 116 8.02 -0.68 8.56
N ILE A 117 7.60 -0.89 7.31
CA ILE A 117 6.24 -1.29 6.96
C ILE A 117 6.27 -2.73 6.47
N LYS A 118 5.37 -3.55 7.00
CA LYS A 118 5.18 -4.94 6.59
C LYS A 118 3.95 -5.06 5.72
N LEU A 119 4.10 -5.67 4.53
CA LEU A 119 3.02 -6.14 3.68
C LEU A 119 2.73 -7.60 4.00
N THR A 120 1.47 -7.90 4.28
CA THR A 120 0.95 -9.26 4.37
C THR A 120 -0.09 -9.46 3.28
N SER A 121 0.13 -10.41 2.37
CA SER A 121 -0.87 -10.80 1.38
C SER A 121 -2.01 -11.56 2.04
N TYR A 122 -3.23 -11.27 1.63
CA TYR A 122 -4.43 -11.98 2.05
C TYR A 122 -5.00 -12.79 0.88
N ASP A 123 -5.67 -13.89 1.19
CA ASP A 123 -6.47 -14.58 0.18
C ASP A 123 -7.66 -13.68 -0.20
N LEU A 124 -8.08 -13.74 -1.46
CA LEU A 124 -9.24 -12.94 -1.91
C LEU A 124 -10.49 -13.37 -1.13
N PRO A 125 -11.41 -12.45 -0.84
CA PRO A 125 -12.64 -12.77 -0.13
C PRO A 125 -13.41 -13.91 -0.80
N GLN A 126 -14.12 -14.70 0.00
CA GLN A 126 -14.89 -15.84 -0.49
C GLN A 126 -15.89 -15.39 -1.56
N GLY A 127 -15.97 -16.13 -2.68
CA GLY A 127 -16.81 -15.80 -3.82
C GLY A 127 -16.17 -14.83 -4.83
N CYS A 128 -15.02 -14.23 -4.51
CA CYS A 128 -14.28 -13.38 -5.44
C CYS A 128 -13.27 -14.19 -6.22
N GLY A 129 -13.41 -14.22 -7.55
CA GLY A 129 -12.42 -14.81 -8.45
C GLY A 129 -11.39 -13.77 -8.91
N LYS A 130 -10.16 -14.22 -9.21
CA LYS A 130 -9.10 -13.32 -9.70
C LYS A 130 -9.49 -12.53 -10.96
N ALA A 131 -10.30 -13.12 -11.84
CA ALA A 131 -10.72 -12.52 -13.11
C ALA A 131 -11.82 -11.47 -12.93
N GLY A 132 -11.78 -10.57 -12.04
CA GLY A 132 -12.82 -9.54 -11.86
C GLY A 132 -12.81 -8.93 -10.48
N PHE A 133 -11.84 -9.30 -9.64
CA PHE A 133 -11.67 -8.67 -8.35
C PHE A 133 -11.01 -7.31 -8.55
N THR A 134 -11.70 -6.28 -8.17
CA THR A 134 -11.25 -4.88 -8.15
C THR A 134 -11.75 -4.23 -6.86
N PHE A 135 -11.27 -3.04 -6.56
CA PHE A 135 -11.85 -2.25 -5.46
C PHE A 135 -13.36 -2.04 -5.69
N GLU A 136 -13.78 -1.73 -6.91
CA GLU A 136 -15.19 -1.48 -7.24
C GLU A 136 -16.07 -2.72 -7.04
N THR A 137 -15.57 -3.90 -7.44
CA THR A 137 -16.32 -5.16 -7.31
C THR A 137 -16.21 -5.80 -5.94
N MET A 138 -15.28 -5.38 -5.10
CA MET A 138 -15.18 -5.82 -3.71
C MET A 138 -16.38 -5.32 -2.93
N GLY A 139 -17.26 -6.23 -2.51
CA GLY A 139 -18.33 -5.96 -1.57
C GLY A 139 -17.79 -5.73 -0.14
N GLU A 140 -18.71 -5.49 0.81
CA GLU A 140 -18.34 -5.49 2.23
C GLU A 140 -17.99 -6.90 2.70
N VAL A 141 -16.89 -7.02 3.45
CA VAL A 141 -16.39 -8.29 4.02
C VAL A 141 -16.23 -8.16 5.52
N ALA A 142 -16.49 -9.24 6.28
CA ALA A 142 -16.16 -9.25 7.69
C ALA A 142 -14.66 -9.52 7.89
N PHE A 143 -14.03 -8.78 8.80
CA PHE A 143 -12.60 -8.96 9.12
C PHE A 143 -12.29 -10.41 9.54
N GLY A 144 -13.22 -11.07 10.27
CA GLY A 144 -13.08 -12.46 10.70
C GLY A 144 -13.08 -13.49 9.56
N ASP A 145 -13.55 -13.11 8.35
CA ASP A 145 -13.58 -13.98 7.17
C ASP A 145 -12.31 -13.82 6.31
N LEU A 146 -11.48 -12.83 6.61
CA LEU A 146 -10.23 -12.59 5.90
C LEU A 146 -9.11 -13.46 6.48
N SER A 147 -8.32 -14.07 5.62
CA SER A 147 -7.21 -14.93 6.01
C SER A 147 -5.90 -14.52 5.31
N PRO A 148 -4.80 -14.38 6.06
CA PRO A 148 -3.49 -14.21 5.44
C PRO A 148 -3.16 -15.37 4.50
N SER A 149 -2.68 -15.06 3.31
CA SER A 149 -2.30 -16.06 2.35
C SER A 149 -1.05 -16.83 2.80
N LYS A 150 -1.12 -18.16 2.77
CA LYS A 150 0.00 -19.04 3.12
C LYS A 150 1.04 -19.15 2.01
N LYS A 151 0.75 -18.62 0.82
CA LYS A 151 1.64 -18.71 -0.35
C LYS A 151 2.74 -17.65 -0.32
N PHE A 152 2.45 -16.47 0.22
CA PHE A 152 3.35 -15.34 0.15
C PHE A 152 4.07 -15.11 1.48
N THR A 153 5.39 -15.04 1.42
CA THR A 153 6.20 -14.50 2.51
C THR A 153 5.91 -13.01 2.63
N PRO A 154 5.63 -12.48 3.82
CA PRO A 154 5.46 -11.05 4.01
C PRO A 154 6.66 -10.25 3.51
N ALA A 155 6.40 -9.16 2.77
CA ALA A 155 7.44 -8.23 2.37
C ALA A 155 7.65 -7.17 3.46
N VAL A 156 8.87 -6.67 3.59
CA VAL A 156 9.22 -5.61 4.54
C VAL A 156 9.85 -4.46 3.78
N TYR A 157 9.32 -3.26 4.01
CA TYR A 157 9.77 -2.03 3.38
C TYR A 157 10.49 -1.13 4.38
N THR A 158 11.62 -0.59 3.97
CA THR A 158 12.41 0.39 4.70
C THR A 158 12.39 1.73 3.98
N CYS A 159 12.46 2.83 4.72
CA CYS A 159 12.52 4.18 4.16
C CYS A 159 13.89 4.79 4.36
N ARG A 160 14.52 5.24 3.28
CA ARG A 160 15.78 5.99 3.31
C ARG A 160 15.67 7.22 2.40
N GLY A 161 15.86 8.41 2.97
CA GLY A 161 15.82 9.65 2.18
C GLY A 161 14.49 9.89 1.43
N GLY A 162 13.35 9.46 1.98
CA GLY A 162 12.04 9.60 1.35
C GLY A 162 11.72 8.54 0.29
N VAL A 163 12.61 7.57 0.08
CA VAL A 163 12.41 6.43 -0.81
C VAL A 163 12.11 5.19 0.03
N TRP A 164 10.99 4.55 -0.25
CA TRP A 164 10.64 3.25 0.30
C TRP A 164 11.12 2.15 -0.63
N GLU A 165 11.73 1.11 -0.07
CA GLU A 165 12.14 -0.07 -0.81
C GLU A 165 11.95 -1.32 0.03
N GLY A 166 11.54 -2.41 -0.61
CA GLY A 166 11.33 -3.69 0.05
C GLY A 166 10.85 -4.77 -0.90
N GLY A 167 10.63 -5.93 -0.35
CA GLY A 167 10.17 -7.08 -1.10
C GLY A 167 10.28 -8.37 -0.31
N SER A 168 10.04 -9.48 -1.00
CA SER A 168 10.12 -10.81 -0.42
C SER A 168 10.38 -11.87 -1.46
N THR A 169 10.82 -13.04 -0.99
CA THR A 169 10.88 -14.26 -1.80
C THR A 169 9.95 -15.30 -1.18
N SER A 170 9.09 -15.88 -2.00
CA SER A 170 8.08 -16.86 -1.62
C SER A 170 8.28 -18.16 -2.38
N MET A 171 8.28 -19.28 -1.68
CA MET A 171 8.29 -20.61 -2.29
C MET A 171 6.85 -21.11 -2.36
N PHE A 172 6.22 -21.07 -3.54
CA PHE A 172 4.86 -21.58 -3.72
C PHE A 172 4.81 -23.10 -3.71
N THR A 173 5.88 -23.73 -4.23
CA THR A 173 6.18 -25.16 -4.12
C THR A 173 7.69 -25.31 -3.99
N PRO A 174 8.24 -26.51 -3.68
CA PRO A 174 9.70 -26.73 -3.68
C PRO A 174 10.40 -26.34 -4.99
N ALA A 175 9.66 -26.31 -6.10
CA ALA A 175 10.19 -25.99 -7.43
C ALA A 175 9.82 -24.58 -7.93
N LEU A 176 8.75 -23.95 -7.37
CA LEU A 176 8.22 -22.69 -7.86
C LEU A 176 8.51 -21.58 -6.88
N LYS A 177 9.39 -20.65 -7.27
CA LYS A 177 9.81 -19.50 -6.51
C LYS A 177 9.23 -18.21 -7.13
N PHE A 178 8.69 -17.34 -6.30
CA PHE A 178 8.27 -15.98 -6.64
C PHE A 178 9.12 -14.97 -5.86
N THR A 179 9.62 -13.95 -6.53
CA THR A 179 10.36 -12.84 -5.91
C THR A 179 9.71 -11.52 -6.31
N LEU A 180 9.43 -10.70 -5.31
CA LEU A 180 8.94 -9.33 -5.44
C LEU A 180 10.00 -8.38 -4.89
N PHE A 181 10.28 -7.31 -5.61
CA PHE A 181 10.97 -6.12 -5.12
C PHE A 181 10.27 -4.88 -5.62
N GLU A 182 10.05 -3.93 -4.73
CA GLU A 182 9.44 -2.65 -5.05
C GLU A 182 10.25 -1.51 -4.44
N ARG A 183 10.28 -0.41 -5.17
CA ARG A 183 10.89 0.83 -4.74
C ARG A 183 10.02 1.99 -5.19
N PHE A 184 9.66 2.90 -4.27
CA PHE A 184 8.79 4.02 -4.63
C PHE A 184 9.04 5.27 -3.79
N SER A 185 8.65 6.39 -4.36
CA SER A 185 8.75 7.72 -3.79
C SER A 185 7.67 8.63 -4.40
N SER A 186 7.75 9.94 -4.18
CA SER A 186 6.91 10.92 -4.88
C SER A 186 7.11 10.94 -6.40
N GLU A 187 8.24 10.38 -6.91
CA GLU A 187 8.56 10.39 -8.34
C GLU A 187 7.96 9.22 -9.11
N GLY A 188 7.59 8.13 -8.43
CA GLY A 188 6.96 6.96 -9.04
C GLY A 188 7.20 5.68 -8.28
N LEU A 189 6.81 4.59 -8.91
CA LEU A 189 6.90 3.23 -8.40
C LEU A 189 7.71 2.37 -9.38
N GLU A 190 8.66 1.62 -8.87
CA GLU A 190 9.47 0.63 -9.57
C GLU A 190 9.13 -0.74 -9.03
N VAL A 191 8.77 -1.68 -9.90
CA VAL A 191 8.37 -3.04 -9.54
C VAL A 191 9.19 -4.05 -10.31
N SER A 192 9.79 -4.99 -9.61
CA SER A 192 10.42 -6.20 -10.14
C SER A 192 9.73 -7.43 -9.60
N GLU A 193 9.11 -8.18 -10.48
CA GLU A 193 8.50 -9.47 -10.16
C GLU A 193 9.11 -10.56 -11.01
N THR A 194 9.51 -11.66 -10.40
CA THR A 194 9.99 -12.84 -11.13
C THR A 194 9.37 -14.10 -10.60
N MET A 195 9.10 -15.03 -11.50
CA MET A 195 8.71 -16.39 -11.17
C MET A 195 9.69 -17.36 -11.81
N GLU A 196 10.19 -18.30 -11.01
CA GLU A 196 11.15 -19.31 -11.45
C GLU A 196 10.60 -20.70 -11.15
N MET A 197 10.67 -21.59 -12.14
CA MET A 197 10.39 -23.02 -12.00
C MET A 197 11.70 -23.80 -12.13
N ASN A 198 12.11 -24.51 -11.08
CA ASN A 198 13.40 -25.24 -11.03
C ASN A 198 14.60 -24.36 -11.40
N GLY A 199 14.62 -23.10 -10.93
CA GLY A 199 15.68 -22.13 -11.19
C GLY A 199 15.63 -21.48 -12.59
N LYS A 200 14.67 -21.84 -13.45
CA LYS A 200 14.47 -21.21 -14.75
C LYS A 200 13.33 -20.18 -14.65
N ARG A 201 13.60 -18.93 -15.06
CA ARG A 201 12.60 -17.88 -15.09
C ARG A 201 11.47 -18.23 -16.07
N THR A 202 10.23 -18.17 -15.58
CA THR A 202 8.99 -18.41 -16.34
C THR A 202 8.13 -17.18 -16.46
N PHE A 203 8.35 -16.16 -15.61
CA PHE A 203 7.72 -14.86 -15.66
C PHE A 203 8.67 -13.78 -15.13
N GLY A 204 8.48 -12.55 -15.57
CA GLY A 204 9.26 -11.38 -15.19
C GLY A 204 10.15 -10.87 -16.33
N TYR A 205 10.74 -9.72 -16.12
CA TYR A 205 11.49 -8.97 -17.13
C TYR A 205 12.92 -8.76 -16.66
N ASP A 206 13.85 -8.45 -17.60
CA ASP A 206 15.26 -8.19 -17.28
C ASP A 206 15.48 -6.82 -16.63
N VAL A 207 14.50 -5.96 -16.76
CA VAL A 207 14.49 -4.63 -16.15
C VAL A 207 13.20 -4.46 -15.34
N PRO A 208 13.23 -3.67 -14.26
CA PRO A 208 12.02 -3.37 -13.52
C PRO A 208 11.02 -2.59 -14.37
N ILE A 209 9.74 -2.70 -14.03
CA ILE A 209 8.70 -1.85 -14.60
C ILE A 209 8.70 -0.52 -13.84
N LEU A 210 8.86 0.56 -14.58
CA LEU A 210 8.93 1.93 -14.06
C LEU A 210 7.59 2.63 -14.27
N TYR A 211 6.84 2.73 -13.21
CA TYR A 211 5.52 3.36 -13.22
C TYR A 211 5.61 4.84 -12.86
N ARG A 212 4.77 5.64 -13.49
CA ARG A 212 4.50 7.03 -13.12
C ARG A 212 3.05 7.14 -12.66
N ARG A 213 2.81 7.99 -11.67
CA ARG A 213 1.44 8.30 -11.24
C ARG A 213 0.68 8.93 -12.41
N THR A 214 -0.50 8.41 -12.67
CA THR A 214 -1.44 9.02 -13.60
C THR A 214 -2.36 9.96 -12.83
N GLU A 215 -2.76 11.07 -13.44
CA GLU A 215 -3.88 11.86 -12.94
C GLU A 215 -5.13 11.00 -13.09
N ASP A 216 -5.94 10.89 -12.05
CA ASP A 216 -7.24 10.26 -12.16
C ASP A 216 -8.07 11.09 -13.16
N THR A 217 -8.05 10.70 -14.42
CA THR A 217 -9.09 11.11 -15.35
C THR A 217 -10.36 10.44 -14.83
N ALA A 218 -11.11 11.17 -13.99
CA ALA A 218 -12.47 10.81 -13.69
C ALA A 218 -13.13 10.45 -15.03
N GLN A 219 -13.54 9.19 -15.16
CA GLN A 219 -14.27 8.75 -16.34
C GLN A 219 -15.52 9.61 -16.45
N ALA A 220 -15.53 10.47 -17.47
CA ALA A 220 -16.71 11.21 -17.89
C ALA A 220 -17.71 10.28 -18.55
#